data_886e5346da48bf7b97b9361c2935162a
#
_entry.id   886e5346da48bf7b97b9361c2935162a
#
_cell.length_a   1.000
_cell.length_b   1.000
_cell.length_c   1.000
_cell.angle_alpha   90.00
_cell.angle_beta   90.00
_cell.angle_gamma   90.00
#
_symmetry.space_group_name_H-M   'P 1'
#
loop_
_entity.id
_entity.type
_entity.pdbx_description
1 polymer ?
#
loop_
_entity_poly.entity_id
_entity_poly.type
_entity_poly.pdbx_seq_one_letter_code
_entity_poly.pdbx_strand_id
1 'polypeptide(L)'
;VKDEQINLKGGRIWQYEPSTDSYRLIHQIGIIDRVEQGYKIALSTYPIFYQLSDHRSLIANETDRYLRKKGIVKYSATGVGEKLDAKKGKVPQYILAFNSDRLEESLLADLNIISLAVTSLLRGKKVERKADLLEKDLDKAREIQQSILPQHALNFHHYELYGVSIPDRVVGGDFFDYLQSDDEEDRLSVVIGDAASKGFRAAAEALYVSGALRMGITYHTKISALMSRVNRLVNKTFAEEQFVTMFYAELSNDPKGLLLYSNAGHNSPMVYRAKDKRIDMLEATGQIMGPFPDGLYKVDNTHLNEGDVVVLYTDGVVEAVGGGVMYGEDRLQSKIGELASLSAKEICQRLLDDVLQYSSASDDGDDKTIVVIKRLGEATH
;
A
#
# COMPACT_ATOMS: atom_id res chain seq x y z
N VAL A 1 13.28 30.36 -45.57
CA VAL A 1 13.56 28.94 -45.45
C VAL A 1 12.41 28.23 -46.15
N LYS A 2 12.62 27.69 -47.34
CA LYS A 2 11.62 26.83 -48.02
C LYS A 2 11.50 25.55 -47.23
N ASP A 3 10.32 25.26 -46.68
CA ASP A 3 9.94 23.96 -46.14
C ASP A 3 10.07 22.93 -47.28
N GLU A 4 11.14 22.15 -47.29
CA GLU A 4 11.20 20.92 -48.04
C GLU A 4 10.27 19.94 -47.33
N GLN A 5 9.00 19.89 -47.78
CA GLN A 5 8.00 18.98 -47.26
C GLN A 5 8.50 17.55 -47.52
N ILE A 6 8.66 16.79 -46.47
CA ILE A 6 8.89 15.33 -46.51
C ILE A 6 7.75 14.72 -47.31
N ASN A 7 7.95 14.36 -48.56
CA ASN A 7 6.94 13.82 -49.48
C ASN A 7 6.73 12.31 -49.22
N LEU A 8 6.05 11.99 -48.08
CA LEU A 8 5.67 10.64 -47.74
C LEU A 8 4.30 10.30 -48.34
N LYS A 9 4.21 9.26 -49.18
CA LYS A 9 2.92 8.75 -49.71
C LYS A 9 2.11 7.99 -48.69
N GLY A 10 2.76 7.38 -47.68
CA GLY A 10 2.11 6.65 -46.61
C GLY A 10 3.08 5.81 -45.81
N GLY A 11 2.55 5.14 -44.81
CA GLY A 11 3.35 4.35 -43.90
C GLY A 11 2.61 3.11 -43.37
N ARG A 12 3.40 2.21 -42.80
CA ARG A 12 2.95 0.94 -42.18
C ARG A 12 3.59 0.78 -40.84
N ILE A 13 2.83 0.23 -39.90
CA ILE A 13 3.30 -0.14 -38.57
C ILE A 13 3.34 -1.65 -38.46
N TRP A 14 4.50 -2.16 -38.12
CA TRP A 14 4.75 -3.57 -37.94
C TRP A 14 5.09 -3.84 -36.50
N GLN A 15 4.52 -4.90 -35.91
CA GLN A 15 4.77 -5.35 -34.54
C GLN A 15 5.55 -6.66 -34.57
N TYR A 16 6.60 -6.75 -33.76
CA TYR A 16 7.35 -7.99 -33.59
C TYR A 16 6.55 -9.02 -32.79
N GLU A 17 6.51 -10.24 -33.33
CA GLU A 17 5.94 -11.42 -32.67
C GLU A 17 7.05 -12.43 -32.34
N PRO A 18 7.44 -12.56 -31.05
CA PRO A 18 8.50 -13.47 -30.63
C PRO A 18 8.21 -14.94 -30.95
N SER A 19 6.96 -15.39 -30.88
CA SER A 19 6.55 -16.76 -31.13
C SER A 19 6.84 -17.26 -32.55
N THR A 20 6.82 -16.34 -33.52
CA THR A 20 7.05 -16.65 -34.94
C THR A 20 8.32 -16.04 -35.50
N ASP A 21 9.08 -15.31 -34.69
CA ASP A 21 10.27 -14.55 -35.08
C ASP A 21 10.03 -13.71 -36.34
N SER A 22 8.93 -12.97 -36.34
CA SER A 22 8.44 -12.20 -37.47
C SER A 22 7.83 -10.88 -37.07
N TYR A 23 7.74 -9.95 -38.02
CA TYR A 23 6.96 -8.75 -37.87
C TYR A 23 5.59 -8.90 -38.55
N ARG A 24 4.54 -8.58 -37.82
CA ARG A 24 3.15 -8.59 -38.30
C ARG A 24 2.65 -7.17 -38.57
N LEU A 25 2.04 -6.94 -39.74
CA LEU A 25 1.41 -5.67 -40.09
C LEU A 25 0.19 -5.44 -39.19
N ILE A 26 0.23 -4.35 -38.41
CA ILE A 26 -0.88 -3.97 -37.52
C ILE A 26 -1.66 -2.75 -38.00
N HIS A 27 -1.00 -1.84 -38.73
CA HIS A 27 -1.66 -0.64 -39.26
C HIS A 27 -1.01 -0.12 -40.52
N GLN A 28 -1.78 0.54 -41.37
CA GLN A 28 -1.30 1.21 -42.59
C GLN A 28 -2.15 2.45 -42.89
N ILE A 29 -1.50 3.52 -43.37
CA ILE A 29 -2.10 4.81 -43.65
C ILE A 29 -1.48 5.44 -44.90
N GLY A 30 -2.25 6.30 -45.58
CA GLY A 30 -1.79 7.08 -46.74
C GLY A 30 -2.35 6.57 -48.05
N ILE A 31 -1.85 7.19 -49.15
CA ILE A 31 -2.22 6.86 -50.55
C ILE A 31 -1.23 5.79 -51.03
N ILE A 32 -1.45 4.56 -50.58
CA ILE A 32 -0.58 3.39 -50.86
C ILE A 32 -1.46 2.17 -51.14
N ASP A 33 -0.92 1.24 -51.94
CA ASP A 33 -1.57 -0.06 -52.15
C ASP A 33 -1.65 -0.82 -50.82
N ARG A 34 -2.84 -1.28 -50.49
CA ARG A 34 -3.10 -2.00 -49.24
C ARG A 34 -2.45 -3.37 -49.24
N VAL A 35 -1.67 -3.65 -48.21
CA VAL A 35 -1.18 -4.98 -47.86
C VAL A 35 -2.22 -5.65 -46.99
N GLU A 36 -2.38 -6.96 -47.09
CA GLU A 36 -3.32 -7.73 -46.26
C GLU A 36 -3.03 -7.51 -44.78
N GLN A 37 -4.09 -7.24 -44.00
CA GLN A 37 -3.96 -6.99 -42.57
C GLN A 37 -3.48 -8.27 -41.87
N GLY A 38 -2.48 -8.15 -40.99
CA GLY A 38 -1.86 -9.30 -40.34
C GLY A 38 -0.81 -10.01 -41.17
N TYR A 39 -0.49 -9.51 -42.37
CA TYR A 39 0.63 -10.04 -43.17
C TYR A 39 1.91 -10.08 -42.33
N LYS A 40 2.68 -11.18 -42.46
CA LYS A 40 3.89 -11.40 -41.67
C LYS A 40 5.13 -11.41 -42.54
N ILE A 41 6.19 -10.78 -42.05
CA ILE A 41 7.52 -10.81 -42.62
C ILE A 41 8.48 -11.46 -41.62
N ALA A 42 9.09 -12.58 -42.03
CA ALA A 42 10.03 -13.30 -41.17
C ALA A 42 11.37 -12.56 -41.07
N LEU A 43 11.94 -12.48 -39.89
CA LEU A 43 13.27 -11.87 -39.69
C LEU A 43 14.38 -12.61 -40.48
N SER A 44 14.21 -13.90 -40.76
CA SER A 44 15.13 -14.67 -41.60
C SER A 44 15.22 -14.14 -43.01
N THR A 45 14.14 -13.52 -43.55
CA THR A 45 14.11 -12.89 -44.86
C THR A 45 14.45 -11.40 -44.83
N TYR A 46 14.46 -10.79 -43.66
CA TYR A 46 14.79 -9.38 -43.45
C TYR A 46 15.87 -9.19 -42.37
N PRO A 47 17.07 -9.76 -42.55
CA PRO A 47 18.15 -9.66 -41.55
C PRO A 47 18.61 -8.22 -41.31
N ILE A 48 18.32 -7.29 -42.23
CA ILE A 48 18.61 -5.87 -42.10
C ILE A 48 17.86 -5.22 -40.90
N PHE A 49 16.74 -5.77 -40.44
CA PHE A 49 15.99 -5.23 -39.32
C PHE A 49 16.69 -5.39 -37.97
N TYR A 50 17.69 -6.30 -37.85
CA TYR A 50 18.55 -6.32 -36.68
C TYR A 50 19.34 -5.03 -36.52
N GLN A 51 19.72 -4.36 -37.63
CA GLN A 51 20.43 -3.09 -37.61
C GLN A 51 19.61 -1.94 -37.00
N LEU A 52 18.26 -2.05 -36.99
CA LEU A 52 17.39 -1.05 -36.36
C LEU A 52 17.59 -0.97 -34.84
N SER A 53 18.16 -1.99 -34.24
CA SER A 53 18.54 -1.94 -32.83
C SER A 53 19.75 -1.02 -32.58
N ASP A 54 20.63 -0.87 -33.52
CA ASP A 54 21.87 -0.10 -33.39
C ASP A 54 21.76 1.28 -34.05
N HIS A 55 21.26 1.33 -35.27
CA HIS A 55 21.18 2.55 -36.09
C HIS A 55 19.82 3.26 -36.05
N ARG A 56 18.83 2.66 -35.39
CA ARG A 56 17.43 3.14 -35.28
C ARG A 56 16.66 3.21 -36.58
N SER A 57 17.23 3.79 -37.63
CA SER A 57 16.58 3.95 -38.93
C SER A 57 17.46 3.46 -40.08
N LEU A 58 16.81 3.01 -41.13
CA LEU A 58 17.48 2.56 -42.34
C LEU A 58 16.67 2.86 -43.61
N ILE A 59 17.31 2.87 -44.76
CA ILE A 59 16.70 2.87 -46.07
C ILE A 59 17.13 1.59 -46.78
N ALA A 60 16.17 0.87 -47.36
CA ALA A 60 16.44 -0.39 -48.03
C ALA A 60 15.55 -0.60 -49.25
N ASN A 61 15.99 -1.51 -50.12
CA ASN A 61 15.18 -1.99 -51.23
C ASN A 61 14.32 -3.16 -50.76
N GLU A 62 13.09 -3.22 -51.25
CA GLU A 62 12.19 -4.30 -50.96
C GLU A 62 12.60 -5.59 -51.64
N THR A 63 12.63 -6.69 -50.90
CA THR A 63 13.03 -8.02 -51.40
C THR A 63 11.85 -8.98 -51.53
N ASP A 64 10.76 -8.75 -50.80
CA ASP A 64 9.57 -9.59 -50.86
C ASP A 64 8.79 -9.35 -52.17
N ARG A 65 8.48 -10.43 -52.89
CA ARG A 65 7.78 -10.37 -54.18
C ARG A 65 6.35 -9.83 -54.07
N TYR A 66 5.66 -10.15 -52.99
CA TYR A 66 4.28 -9.67 -52.76
C TYR A 66 4.28 -8.19 -52.46
N LEU A 67 5.16 -7.71 -51.58
CA LEU A 67 5.27 -6.29 -51.24
C LEU A 67 5.71 -5.46 -52.47
N ARG A 68 6.59 -5.99 -53.31
CA ARG A 68 6.98 -5.34 -54.57
C ARG A 68 5.79 -5.21 -55.54
N LYS A 69 4.94 -6.23 -55.65
CA LYS A 69 3.69 -6.15 -56.44
C LYS A 69 2.71 -5.13 -55.90
N LYS A 70 2.82 -4.76 -54.62
CA LYS A 70 2.09 -3.69 -53.95
C LYS A 70 2.80 -2.33 -54.06
N GLY A 71 3.67 -2.13 -55.03
CA GLY A 71 4.36 -0.89 -55.31
C GLY A 71 5.45 -0.50 -54.32
N ILE A 72 5.83 -1.40 -53.41
CA ILE A 72 6.91 -1.13 -52.45
C ILE A 72 8.23 -1.57 -53.11
N VAL A 73 8.95 -0.64 -53.70
CA VAL A 73 10.27 -0.95 -54.33
C VAL A 73 11.39 -0.58 -53.38
N LYS A 74 11.29 0.56 -52.75
CA LYS A 74 12.23 1.10 -51.77
C LYS A 74 11.46 1.63 -50.55
N TYR A 75 12.00 1.47 -49.38
CA TYR A 75 11.35 1.93 -48.13
C TYR A 75 12.39 2.50 -47.16
N SER A 76 11.94 3.40 -46.30
CA SER A 76 12.64 3.74 -45.07
C SER A 76 11.93 3.10 -43.90
N ALA A 77 12.68 2.68 -42.90
CA ALA A 77 12.17 2.06 -41.70
C ALA A 77 12.86 2.60 -40.45
N THR A 78 12.10 2.78 -39.40
CA THR A 78 12.63 3.17 -38.08
C THR A 78 12.07 2.26 -36.98
N GLY A 79 12.97 1.86 -36.06
CA GLY A 79 12.62 1.04 -34.90
C GLY A 79 12.06 1.89 -33.77
N VAL A 80 10.95 1.44 -33.15
CA VAL A 80 10.25 2.14 -32.09
C VAL A 80 9.91 1.18 -30.94
N GLY A 81 9.91 1.68 -29.73
CA GLY A 81 9.56 0.92 -28.54
C GLY A 81 10.78 0.24 -27.89
N GLU A 82 10.53 -0.83 -27.14
CA GLU A 82 11.57 -1.59 -26.44
C GLU A 82 12.35 -2.48 -27.42
N LYS A 83 13.60 -2.78 -27.07
CA LYS A 83 14.38 -3.80 -27.79
C LYS A 83 14.02 -5.17 -27.21
N LEU A 84 13.48 -6.05 -28.06
CA LEU A 84 13.07 -7.40 -27.71
C LEU A 84 14.11 -8.43 -28.21
N ASP A 85 14.24 -9.53 -27.49
CA ASP A 85 15.11 -10.62 -27.87
C ASP A 85 14.52 -11.40 -29.07
N ALA A 86 15.32 -11.59 -30.09
CA ALA A 86 15.01 -12.37 -31.28
C ALA A 86 16.09 -13.44 -31.48
N LYS A 87 15.91 -14.38 -32.42
CA LYS A 87 16.81 -15.54 -32.59
C LYS A 87 18.29 -15.19 -32.83
N LYS A 88 18.56 -14.05 -33.44
CA LYS A 88 19.97 -13.66 -33.83
C LYS A 88 20.38 -12.31 -33.20
N GLY A 89 19.71 -11.85 -32.15
CA GLY A 89 20.02 -10.57 -31.52
C GLY A 89 18.78 -9.85 -31.04
N LYS A 90 18.87 -8.54 -30.87
CA LYS A 90 17.74 -7.70 -30.43
C LYS A 90 17.12 -6.96 -31.60
N VAL A 91 15.78 -6.79 -31.51
CA VAL A 91 15.01 -6.06 -32.53
C VAL A 91 14.03 -5.10 -31.83
N PRO A 92 13.64 -3.97 -32.47
CA PRO A 92 12.66 -3.07 -31.91
C PRO A 92 11.27 -3.73 -31.84
N GLN A 93 10.50 -3.38 -30.83
CA GLN A 93 9.12 -3.87 -30.65
C GLN A 93 8.22 -3.54 -31.84
N TYR A 94 8.40 -2.34 -32.40
CA TYR A 94 7.67 -1.90 -33.59
C TYR A 94 8.63 -1.37 -34.64
N ILE A 95 8.24 -1.51 -35.92
CA ILE A 95 8.86 -0.85 -37.05
C ILE A 95 7.83 0.08 -37.69
N LEU A 96 8.20 1.34 -37.88
CA LEU A 96 7.47 2.28 -38.71
C LEU A 96 8.17 2.29 -40.08
N ALA A 97 7.51 1.81 -41.12
CA ALA A 97 8.02 1.78 -42.48
C ALA A 97 7.27 2.81 -43.34
N PHE A 98 7.99 3.61 -44.12
CA PHE A 98 7.43 4.66 -44.95
C PHE A 98 7.78 4.48 -46.41
N ASN A 99 6.87 4.86 -47.26
CA ASN A 99 7.02 4.85 -48.72
C ASN A 99 7.09 6.28 -49.24
N SER A 100 8.08 6.54 -50.08
CA SER A 100 8.25 7.83 -50.76
C SER A 100 8.86 7.59 -52.14
N ASP A 101 8.64 8.50 -53.10
CA ASP A 101 9.28 8.47 -54.43
C ASP A 101 10.77 8.83 -54.34
N ARG A 102 11.14 9.62 -53.34
CA ARG A 102 12.51 10.01 -53.05
C ARG A 102 12.86 9.68 -51.61
N LEU A 103 13.81 8.81 -51.39
CA LEU A 103 14.33 8.44 -50.08
C LEU A 103 15.79 8.92 -50.02
N GLU A 104 15.99 10.05 -49.37
CA GLU A 104 17.29 10.68 -49.16
C GLU A 104 17.84 10.33 -47.77
N GLU A 105 19.14 10.37 -47.57
CA GLU A 105 19.79 10.08 -46.30
C GLU A 105 19.40 11.11 -45.20
N SER A 106 19.06 12.33 -45.59
CA SER A 106 18.55 13.38 -44.72
C SER A 106 17.31 12.91 -43.92
N LEU A 107 16.45 12.09 -44.54
CA LEU A 107 15.25 11.51 -43.87
C LEU A 107 15.61 10.63 -42.67
N LEU A 108 16.81 10.02 -42.62
CA LEU A 108 17.21 9.17 -41.49
C LEU A 108 17.32 9.95 -40.19
N ALA A 109 17.77 11.22 -40.23
CA ALA A 109 17.85 12.09 -39.06
C ALA A 109 16.44 12.36 -38.48
N ASP A 110 15.49 12.70 -39.37
CA ASP A 110 14.11 12.96 -38.97
C ASP A 110 13.43 11.71 -38.41
N LEU A 111 13.64 10.57 -39.05
CA LEU A 111 13.13 9.28 -38.58
C LEU A 111 13.72 8.87 -37.21
N ASN A 112 14.96 9.19 -36.94
CA ASN A 112 15.58 8.95 -35.64
C ASN A 112 14.95 9.83 -34.56
N ILE A 113 14.66 11.10 -34.85
CA ILE A 113 13.95 12.00 -33.93
C ILE A 113 12.55 11.46 -33.64
N ILE A 114 11.81 11.09 -34.69
CA ILE A 114 10.48 10.49 -34.55
C ILE A 114 10.52 9.19 -33.71
N SER A 115 11.50 8.32 -34.00
CA SER A 115 11.71 7.08 -33.25
C SER A 115 11.92 7.35 -31.75
N LEU A 116 12.78 8.31 -31.42
CA LEU A 116 13.05 8.70 -30.04
C LEU A 116 11.79 9.23 -29.36
N ALA A 117 11.09 10.17 -30.01
CA ALA A 117 9.88 10.77 -29.47
C ALA A 117 8.78 9.73 -29.22
N VAL A 118 8.49 8.90 -30.21
CA VAL A 118 7.45 7.85 -30.08
C VAL A 118 7.85 6.78 -29.04
N THR A 119 9.12 6.39 -29.00
CA THR A 119 9.61 5.45 -27.98
C THR A 119 9.47 6.03 -26.58
N SER A 120 9.78 7.31 -26.38
CA SER A 120 9.58 8.01 -25.10
C SER A 120 8.12 8.05 -24.69
N LEU A 121 7.22 8.40 -25.62
CA LEU A 121 5.76 8.40 -25.36
C LEU A 121 5.23 7.00 -25.00
N LEU A 122 5.68 5.94 -25.69
CA LEU A 122 5.28 4.56 -25.38
C LEU A 122 5.76 4.13 -24.00
N ARG A 123 6.98 4.51 -23.60
CA ARG A 123 7.51 4.25 -22.27
C ARG A 123 6.71 5.00 -21.19
N GLY A 124 6.44 6.28 -21.41
CA GLY A 124 5.61 7.09 -20.50
C GLY A 124 4.26 6.44 -20.26
N LYS A 125 3.53 6.08 -21.33
CA LYS A 125 2.23 5.40 -21.22
C LYS A 125 2.31 4.03 -20.54
N LYS A 126 3.40 3.29 -20.69
CA LYS A 126 3.58 2.00 -20.01
C LYS A 126 3.79 2.19 -18.51
N VAL A 127 4.55 3.22 -18.11
CA VAL A 127 4.76 3.57 -16.69
C VAL A 127 3.44 4.03 -16.07
N GLU A 128 2.73 4.94 -16.72
CA GLU A 128 1.42 5.43 -16.29
C GLU A 128 0.42 4.28 -16.06
N ARG A 129 0.27 3.39 -17.05
CA ARG A 129 -0.62 2.22 -16.89
C ARG A 129 -0.23 1.29 -15.74
N LYS A 130 1.08 1.12 -15.48
CA LYS A 130 1.53 0.33 -14.34
C LYS A 130 1.23 1.01 -13.02
N ALA A 131 1.39 2.34 -12.96
CA ALA A 131 1.05 3.13 -11.79
C ALA A 131 -0.46 3.04 -11.49
N ASP A 132 -1.32 3.23 -12.49
CA ASP A 132 -2.78 3.11 -12.37
C ASP A 132 -3.24 1.71 -11.87
N LEU A 133 -2.57 0.65 -12.35
CA LEU A 133 -2.88 -0.71 -11.90
C LEU A 133 -2.46 -0.92 -10.45
N LEU A 134 -1.28 -0.45 -10.07
CA LEU A 134 -0.78 -0.55 -8.71
C LEU A 134 -1.66 0.24 -7.73
N GLU A 135 -2.07 1.44 -8.10
CA GLU A 135 -2.99 2.27 -7.31
C GLU A 135 -4.31 1.55 -7.06
N LYS A 136 -4.92 0.96 -8.09
CA LYS A 136 -6.15 0.16 -7.95
C LYS A 136 -5.98 -1.07 -7.05
N ASP A 137 -4.83 -1.72 -7.08
CA ASP A 137 -4.58 -2.87 -6.22
C ASP A 137 -4.36 -2.44 -4.76
N LEU A 138 -3.75 -1.28 -4.53
CA LEU A 138 -3.63 -0.67 -3.20
C LEU A 138 -4.99 -0.22 -2.65
N ASP A 139 -5.88 0.36 -3.48
CA ASP A 139 -7.23 0.73 -3.05
C ASP A 139 -8.04 -0.50 -2.61
N LYS A 140 -7.94 -1.62 -3.34
CA LYS A 140 -8.57 -2.87 -2.91
C LYS A 140 -8.01 -3.39 -1.57
N ALA A 141 -6.71 -3.27 -1.37
CA ALA A 141 -6.09 -3.65 -0.10
C ALA A 141 -6.61 -2.79 1.05
N ARG A 142 -6.81 -1.48 0.82
CA ARG A 142 -7.45 -0.56 1.78
C ARG A 142 -8.87 -1.00 2.11
N GLU A 143 -9.69 -1.31 1.10
CA GLU A 143 -11.06 -1.78 1.30
C GLU A 143 -11.10 -3.06 2.15
N ILE A 144 -10.18 -4.01 1.90
CA ILE A 144 -10.08 -5.24 2.69
C ILE A 144 -9.71 -4.90 4.14
N GLN A 145 -8.68 -4.08 4.37
CA GLN A 145 -8.27 -3.70 5.71
C GLN A 145 -9.41 -3.00 6.47
N GLN A 146 -10.09 -2.03 5.85
CA GLN A 146 -11.22 -1.32 6.45
C GLN A 146 -12.40 -2.25 6.77
N SER A 147 -12.65 -3.27 5.96
CA SER A 147 -13.74 -4.23 6.20
C SER A 147 -13.51 -5.14 7.41
N ILE A 148 -12.27 -5.26 7.86
CA ILE A 148 -11.86 -6.11 8.99
C ILE A 148 -11.76 -5.31 10.28
N LEU A 149 -11.49 -4.00 10.20
CA LEU A 149 -11.49 -3.12 11.38
C LEU A 149 -12.87 -3.15 12.08
N PRO A 150 -12.91 -3.06 13.41
CA PRO A 150 -14.17 -3.04 14.16
C PRO A 150 -14.94 -1.74 13.89
N GLN A 151 -16.20 -1.71 14.31
CA GLN A 151 -16.94 -0.47 14.37
C GLN A 151 -16.23 0.50 15.32
N HIS A 152 -16.20 1.79 14.98
CA HIS A 152 -15.52 2.80 15.78
C HIS A 152 -16.06 2.89 17.21
N ALA A 153 -17.37 2.79 17.39
CA ALA A 153 -18.06 2.95 18.66
C ALA A 153 -18.61 1.61 19.16
N LEU A 154 -18.40 1.33 20.44
CA LEU A 154 -18.99 0.19 21.12
C LEU A 154 -19.39 0.60 22.54
N ASN A 155 -20.59 0.16 22.98
CA ASN A 155 -21.00 0.24 24.37
C ASN A 155 -20.98 -1.17 24.95
N PHE A 156 -20.32 -1.33 26.10
CA PHE A 156 -20.21 -2.59 26.81
C PHE A 156 -20.53 -2.35 28.29
N HIS A 157 -21.71 -2.75 28.72
CA HIS A 157 -22.22 -2.50 30.09
C HIS A 157 -22.02 -1.04 30.56
N HIS A 158 -21.11 -0.82 31.50
CA HIS A 158 -20.77 0.50 32.05
C HIS A 158 -19.61 1.18 31.31
N TYR A 159 -19.24 0.69 30.15
CA TYR A 159 -18.13 1.23 29.36
C TYR A 159 -18.59 1.78 28.01
N GLU A 160 -18.13 2.96 27.68
CA GLU A 160 -18.18 3.53 26.33
C GLU A 160 -16.80 3.43 25.69
N LEU A 161 -16.73 2.84 24.51
CA LEU A 161 -15.48 2.68 23.76
C LEU A 161 -15.58 3.40 22.43
N TYR A 162 -14.49 4.00 22.02
CA TYR A 162 -14.37 4.59 20.70
C TYR A 162 -12.93 4.50 20.21
N GLY A 163 -12.74 3.97 18.98
CA GLY A 163 -11.42 3.84 18.36
C GLY A 163 -11.38 4.35 16.93
N VAL A 164 -10.27 4.92 16.56
CA VAL A 164 -9.96 5.38 15.18
C VAL A 164 -8.53 5.03 14.85
N SER A 165 -8.31 4.52 13.66
CA SER A 165 -7.00 4.32 13.04
C SER A 165 -6.93 5.08 11.72
N ILE A 166 -5.93 5.92 11.56
CA ILE A 166 -5.64 6.68 10.33
C ILE A 166 -4.27 6.23 9.82
N PRO A 167 -4.22 5.50 8.72
CA PRO A 167 -2.96 5.11 8.13
C PRO A 167 -2.26 6.33 7.51
N ASP A 168 -0.94 6.39 7.65
CA ASP A 168 -0.09 7.42 7.00
C ASP A 168 -0.12 7.27 5.47
N ARG A 169 -0.20 6.04 4.98
CA ARG A 169 -0.28 5.72 3.55
C ARG A 169 -1.65 5.15 3.19
N VAL A 170 -1.71 4.44 2.07
CA VAL A 170 -2.94 3.80 1.59
C VAL A 170 -3.44 2.72 2.56
N VAL A 171 -2.52 1.98 3.19
CA VAL A 171 -2.74 0.95 4.21
C VAL A 171 -1.68 1.07 5.29
N GLY A 172 -2.00 0.69 6.53
CA GLY A 172 -1.16 0.82 7.71
C GLY A 172 -0.88 -0.48 8.44
N GLY A 173 0.14 -0.45 9.31
CA GLY A 173 0.50 -1.53 10.24
C GLY A 173 -0.28 -1.52 11.54
N ASP A 174 -0.85 -0.38 11.87
CA ASP A 174 -1.68 -0.22 13.04
C ASP A 174 -3.00 -0.97 12.94
N PHE A 175 -3.41 -1.57 14.04
CA PHE A 175 -4.73 -2.19 14.16
C PHE A 175 -5.27 -2.06 15.59
N PHE A 176 -6.59 -2.04 15.70
CA PHE A 176 -7.28 -2.24 16.97
C PHE A 176 -8.48 -3.13 16.76
N ASP A 177 -8.97 -3.76 17.83
CA ASP A 177 -10.15 -4.61 17.76
C ASP A 177 -10.91 -4.65 19.09
N TYR A 178 -12.21 -4.91 19.00
CA TYR A 178 -13.10 -5.20 20.11
C TYR A 178 -13.59 -6.64 19.93
N LEU A 179 -13.15 -7.53 20.80
CA LEU A 179 -13.35 -8.95 20.64
C LEU A 179 -14.20 -9.48 21.78
N GLN A 180 -15.32 -10.09 21.45
CA GLN A 180 -16.20 -10.77 22.40
C GLN A 180 -16.41 -12.21 21.96
N SER A 181 -16.37 -13.14 22.91
CA SER A 181 -16.73 -14.54 22.65
C SER A 181 -18.25 -14.68 22.71
N ASP A 182 -18.83 -15.47 21.81
CA ASP A 182 -20.28 -15.70 21.76
C ASP A 182 -20.84 -16.29 23.06
N ASP A 183 -20.00 -16.98 23.83
CA ASP A 183 -20.36 -17.66 25.08
C ASP A 183 -20.09 -16.81 26.34
N GLU A 184 -19.50 -15.62 26.22
CA GLU A 184 -19.11 -14.74 27.35
C GLU A 184 -19.62 -13.31 27.17
N GLU A 185 -20.90 -13.07 27.49
CA GLU A 185 -21.50 -11.73 27.41
C GLU A 185 -20.89 -10.74 28.43
N ASP A 186 -20.27 -11.22 29.50
CA ASP A 186 -19.72 -10.43 30.60
C ASP A 186 -18.24 -10.01 30.41
N ARG A 187 -17.61 -10.34 29.27
CA ARG A 187 -16.24 -10.00 28.98
C ARG A 187 -16.08 -9.39 27.58
N LEU A 188 -15.30 -8.34 27.51
CA LEU A 188 -14.90 -7.71 26.25
C LEU A 188 -13.38 -7.57 26.22
N SER A 189 -12.75 -8.08 25.18
CA SER A 189 -11.33 -7.86 24.93
C SER A 189 -11.13 -6.63 24.04
N VAL A 190 -10.17 -5.79 24.39
CA VAL A 190 -9.74 -4.62 23.61
C VAL A 190 -8.29 -4.80 23.26
N VAL A 191 -7.97 -4.65 21.99
CA VAL A 191 -6.62 -4.83 21.45
C VAL A 191 -6.22 -3.60 20.67
N ILE A 192 -4.97 -3.19 20.81
CA ILE A 192 -4.28 -2.28 19.90
C ILE A 192 -2.89 -2.83 19.64
N GLY A 193 -2.40 -2.70 18.42
CA GLY A 193 -1.06 -3.15 18.05
C GLY A 193 -0.54 -2.43 16.83
N ASP A 194 0.77 -2.51 16.67
CA ASP A 194 1.51 -1.95 15.56
C ASP A 194 2.53 -2.98 15.04
N ALA A 195 2.55 -3.14 13.71
CA ALA A 195 3.49 -4.00 13.00
C ALA A 195 4.67 -3.17 12.48
N ALA A 196 5.88 -3.50 12.92
CA ALA A 196 7.11 -2.74 12.64
C ALA A 196 7.53 -2.63 11.16
N SER A 197 6.71 -3.11 10.23
CA SER A 197 6.89 -2.95 8.78
C SER A 197 6.17 -1.71 8.27
N LYS A 198 6.37 -1.35 6.98
CA LYS A 198 5.65 -0.22 6.37
C LYS A 198 4.83 -0.65 5.15
N GLY A 199 3.72 0.06 4.93
CA GLY A 199 2.85 -0.10 3.76
C GLY A 199 2.14 -1.45 3.71
N PHE A 200 2.00 -2.03 2.51
CA PHE A 200 1.21 -3.26 2.29
C PHE A 200 1.65 -4.45 3.17
N ARG A 201 2.94 -4.54 3.44
CA ARG A 201 3.48 -5.61 4.27
C ARG A 201 3.00 -5.49 5.71
N ALA A 202 3.11 -4.29 6.30
CA ALA A 202 2.62 -4.01 7.65
C ALA A 202 1.12 -4.31 7.78
N ALA A 203 0.33 -3.89 6.79
CA ALA A 203 -1.10 -4.20 6.74
C ALA A 203 -1.39 -5.71 6.73
N ALA A 204 -0.64 -6.50 5.95
CA ALA A 204 -0.79 -7.95 5.92
C ALA A 204 -0.42 -8.61 7.26
N GLU A 205 0.65 -8.12 7.91
CA GLU A 205 1.08 -8.58 9.23
C GLU A 205 0.04 -8.24 10.31
N ALA A 206 -0.50 -7.02 10.31
CA ALA A 206 -1.58 -6.59 11.19
C ALA A 206 -2.84 -7.46 11.04
N LEU A 207 -3.28 -7.71 9.81
CA LEU A 207 -4.43 -8.57 9.52
C LEU A 207 -4.20 -10.01 9.97
N TYR A 208 -2.98 -10.53 9.82
CA TYR A 208 -2.62 -11.88 10.25
C TYR A 208 -2.71 -12.03 11.77
N VAL A 209 -2.19 -11.05 12.52
CA VAL A 209 -2.25 -11.00 13.98
C VAL A 209 -3.69 -10.84 14.47
N SER A 210 -4.46 -9.90 13.90
CA SER A 210 -5.88 -9.69 14.22
C SER A 210 -6.69 -10.96 13.99
N GLY A 211 -6.49 -11.67 12.86
CA GLY A 211 -7.15 -12.95 12.60
C GLY A 211 -6.80 -14.03 13.63
N ALA A 212 -5.53 -14.10 14.07
CA ALA A 212 -5.10 -15.03 15.09
C ALA A 212 -5.73 -14.75 16.46
N LEU A 213 -5.87 -13.47 16.82
CA LEU A 213 -6.52 -13.05 18.04
C LEU A 213 -8.01 -13.41 18.04
N ARG A 214 -8.74 -13.08 16.97
CA ARG A 214 -10.16 -13.42 16.81
C ARG A 214 -10.41 -14.92 16.97
N MET A 215 -9.55 -15.75 16.39
CA MET A 215 -9.61 -17.21 16.57
C MET A 215 -9.25 -17.62 18.00
N GLY A 216 -8.27 -16.94 18.60
CA GLY A 216 -7.74 -17.32 19.91
C GLY A 216 -8.70 -17.12 21.08
N ILE A 217 -9.55 -16.09 21.03
CA ILE A 217 -10.51 -15.77 22.10
C ILE A 217 -11.65 -16.78 22.20
N THR A 218 -12.03 -17.45 21.12
CA THR A 218 -13.14 -18.43 21.10
C THR A 218 -12.88 -19.65 22.00
N TYR A 219 -11.63 -19.86 22.42
CA TYR A 219 -11.23 -21.02 23.22
C TYR A 219 -11.06 -20.71 24.71
N HIS A 220 -11.61 -19.63 25.24
CA HIS A 220 -11.47 -19.21 26.64
C HIS A 220 -10.02 -19.28 27.15
N THR A 221 -9.10 -18.90 26.33
CA THR A 221 -7.66 -18.99 26.58
C THR A 221 -7.23 -17.90 27.55
N LYS A 222 -6.46 -18.21 28.58
CA LYS A 222 -5.86 -17.21 29.47
C LYS A 222 -5.04 -16.20 28.66
N ILE A 223 -5.09 -14.91 28.99
CA ILE A 223 -4.38 -13.82 28.31
C ILE A 223 -2.92 -14.19 28.04
N SER A 224 -2.18 -14.65 29.06
CA SER A 224 -0.77 -15.02 28.93
C SER A 224 -0.52 -16.14 27.90
N ALA A 225 -1.43 -17.11 27.82
CA ALA A 225 -1.34 -18.23 26.88
C ALA A 225 -1.71 -17.76 25.45
N LEU A 226 -2.69 -16.88 25.29
CA LEU A 226 -3.05 -16.26 24.03
C LEU A 226 -1.87 -15.45 23.47
N MET A 227 -1.31 -14.54 24.27
CA MET A 227 -0.17 -13.72 23.90
C MET A 227 1.03 -14.57 23.47
N SER A 228 1.37 -15.63 24.23
CA SER A 228 2.45 -16.56 23.90
C SER A 228 2.19 -17.36 22.60
N ARG A 229 0.93 -17.67 22.29
CA ARG A 229 0.57 -18.36 21.03
C ARG A 229 0.71 -17.42 19.85
N VAL A 230 0.21 -16.18 19.97
CA VAL A 230 0.36 -15.14 18.94
C VAL A 230 1.83 -14.85 18.69
N ASN A 231 2.63 -14.69 19.75
CA ASN A 231 4.08 -14.49 19.62
C ASN A 231 4.76 -15.62 18.82
N ARG A 232 4.48 -16.89 19.14
CA ARG A 232 5.04 -18.02 18.38
C ARG A 232 4.59 -18.04 16.93
N LEU A 233 3.38 -17.58 16.65
CA LEU A 233 2.84 -17.47 15.31
C LEU A 233 3.60 -16.39 14.52
N VAL A 234 3.80 -15.20 15.10
CA VAL A 234 4.59 -14.12 14.53
C VAL A 234 6.03 -14.58 14.28
N ASN A 235 6.69 -15.16 15.29
CA ASN A 235 8.08 -15.67 15.17
C ASN A 235 8.26 -16.68 14.03
N LYS A 236 7.29 -17.56 13.82
CA LYS A 236 7.37 -18.59 12.75
C LYS A 236 7.08 -18.07 11.35
N THR A 237 6.31 -17.00 11.25
CA THR A 237 5.75 -16.56 9.97
C THR A 237 6.45 -15.31 9.43
N PHE A 238 6.88 -14.42 10.32
CA PHE A 238 7.50 -13.15 9.92
C PHE A 238 9.02 -13.33 9.80
N ALA A 239 9.67 -12.43 9.06
CA ALA A 239 11.13 -12.44 8.95
C ALA A 239 11.80 -12.01 10.27
N GLU A 240 13.05 -12.40 10.48
CA GLU A 240 13.78 -12.25 11.76
C GLU A 240 13.82 -10.80 12.28
N GLU A 241 13.79 -9.81 11.39
CA GLU A 241 13.84 -8.38 11.75
C GLU A 241 12.45 -7.77 12.03
N GLN A 242 11.39 -8.58 11.95
CA GLN A 242 10.02 -8.10 12.08
C GLN A 242 9.43 -8.46 13.41
N PHE A 243 8.72 -7.50 13.96
CA PHE A 243 8.04 -7.64 15.24
C PHE A 243 6.69 -6.93 15.23
N VAL A 244 5.90 -7.23 16.22
CA VAL A 244 4.63 -6.55 16.48
C VAL A 244 4.64 -6.12 17.96
N THR A 245 4.29 -4.86 18.19
CA THR A 245 3.93 -4.40 19.53
C THR A 245 2.45 -4.56 19.73
N MET A 246 2.01 -4.97 20.92
CA MET A 246 0.58 -5.18 21.16
C MET A 246 0.21 -4.99 22.61
N PHE A 247 -0.84 -4.24 22.84
CA PHE A 247 -1.54 -4.18 24.12
C PHE A 247 -2.87 -4.93 24.00
N TYR A 248 -3.13 -5.82 24.96
CA TYR A 248 -4.35 -6.61 25.05
C TYR A 248 -4.95 -6.41 26.45
N ALA A 249 -6.23 -6.05 26.52
CA ALA A 249 -6.95 -5.90 27.78
C ALA A 249 -8.29 -6.63 27.75
N GLU A 250 -8.74 -7.10 28.92
CA GLU A 250 -10.07 -7.64 29.16
C GLU A 250 -10.82 -6.75 30.14
N LEU A 251 -11.95 -6.20 29.68
CA LEU A 251 -12.96 -5.55 30.51
C LEU A 251 -13.96 -6.59 30.98
N SER A 252 -14.36 -6.50 32.20
CA SER A 252 -15.42 -7.34 32.76
C SER A 252 -16.60 -6.52 33.24
N ASN A 253 -17.79 -7.15 33.26
CA ASN A 253 -18.99 -6.62 33.87
C ASN A 253 -18.91 -6.76 35.40
N ASP A 254 -17.81 -6.25 35.98
CA ASP A 254 -17.60 -6.24 37.45
C ASP A 254 -17.91 -4.88 38.04
N PRO A 255 -18.70 -4.79 39.11
CA PRO A 255 -19.01 -3.52 39.79
C PRO A 255 -17.74 -2.73 40.19
N LYS A 256 -16.64 -3.41 40.49
CA LYS A 256 -15.37 -2.78 40.84
C LYS A 256 -14.57 -2.28 39.63
N GLY A 257 -15.00 -2.64 38.40
CA GLY A 257 -14.35 -2.22 37.15
C GLY A 257 -13.00 -2.82 36.94
N LEU A 258 -12.84 -4.11 37.18
CA LEU A 258 -11.60 -4.82 36.94
C LEU A 258 -11.25 -4.80 35.45
N LEU A 259 -10.03 -4.36 35.14
CA LEU A 259 -9.38 -4.45 33.85
C LEU A 259 -8.13 -5.30 34.01
N LEU A 260 -8.06 -6.43 33.31
CA LEU A 260 -6.86 -7.26 33.17
C LEU A 260 -6.14 -6.90 31.89
N TYR A 261 -4.81 -6.86 31.88
CA TYR A 261 -4.07 -6.55 30.67
C TYR A 261 -2.73 -7.27 30.54
N SER A 262 -2.24 -7.35 29.32
CA SER A 262 -0.89 -7.73 29.00
C SER A 262 -0.35 -6.82 27.90
N ASN A 263 0.80 -6.21 28.12
CA ASN A 263 1.47 -5.28 27.21
C ASN A 263 2.76 -5.90 26.68
N ALA A 264 2.76 -6.22 25.40
CA ALA A 264 3.89 -6.80 24.67
C ALA A 264 4.72 -5.68 23.98
N GLY A 265 5.33 -4.83 24.78
CA GLY A 265 6.23 -3.76 24.31
C GLY A 265 5.53 -2.64 23.52
N HIS A 266 4.23 -2.51 23.64
CA HIS A 266 3.47 -1.42 23.04
C HIS A 266 3.53 -0.17 23.92
N ASN A 267 3.27 1.02 23.34
CA ASN A 267 3.15 2.27 24.07
C ASN A 267 2.25 2.09 25.28
N SER A 268 2.72 2.53 26.46
CA SER A 268 1.99 2.34 27.71
C SER A 268 0.67 3.13 27.69
N PRO A 269 -0.51 2.48 27.72
CA PRO A 269 -1.77 3.21 27.79
C PRO A 269 -1.87 4.12 29.01
N MET A 270 -2.51 5.25 28.84
CA MET A 270 -2.72 6.27 29.86
C MET A 270 -4.08 6.10 30.53
N VAL A 271 -4.10 6.01 31.85
CA VAL A 271 -5.34 5.95 32.65
C VAL A 271 -5.53 7.25 33.39
N TYR A 272 -6.45 8.07 32.93
CA TYR A 272 -6.87 9.26 33.68
C TYR A 272 -7.80 8.85 34.84
N ARG A 273 -7.40 9.19 36.05
CA ARG A 273 -8.16 8.96 37.29
C ARG A 273 -9.04 10.17 37.59
N ALA A 274 -10.33 10.03 37.36
CA ALA A 274 -11.28 11.14 37.51
C ALA A 274 -11.29 11.75 38.92
N LYS A 275 -11.16 10.91 39.95
CA LYS A 275 -11.15 11.34 41.37
C LYS A 275 -9.93 12.19 41.70
N ASP A 276 -8.76 11.75 41.28
CA ASP A 276 -7.46 12.33 41.68
C ASP A 276 -6.90 13.30 40.65
N LYS A 277 -7.51 13.37 39.47
CA LYS A 277 -7.07 14.13 38.28
C LYS A 277 -5.61 13.87 37.90
N ARG A 278 -5.17 12.62 38.01
CA ARG A 278 -3.83 12.16 37.68
C ARG A 278 -3.89 11.13 36.59
N ILE A 279 -2.73 10.90 35.94
CA ILE A 279 -2.57 9.85 34.95
C ILE A 279 -1.67 8.76 35.52
N ASP A 280 -2.10 7.52 35.41
CA ASP A 280 -1.32 6.32 35.64
C ASP A 280 -0.99 5.67 34.29
N MET A 281 0.18 5.01 34.18
CA MET A 281 0.59 4.29 32.96
C MET A 281 0.40 2.79 33.14
N LEU A 282 -0.07 2.10 32.11
CA LEU A 282 -0.14 0.64 32.08
C LEU A 282 1.12 0.09 31.41
N GLU A 283 2.13 -0.14 32.23
CA GLU A 283 3.48 -0.49 31.80
C GLU A 283 3.56 -1.84 31.02
N ALA A 284 4.65 -2.02 30.28
CA ALA A 284 4.92 -3.27 29.56
C ALA A 284 5.06 -4.46 30.54
N THR A 285 4.38 -5.55 30.23
CA THR A 285 4.38 -6.79 31.02
C THR A 285 5.10 -7.93 30.33
N GLY A 286 5.55 -7.74 29.10
CA GLY A 286 6.25 -8.68 28.26
C GLY A 286 7.08 -8.00 27.18
N GLN A 287 7.79 -8.80 26.40
CA GLN A 287 8.62 -8.33 25.29
C GLN A 287 7.78 -8.13 24.02
N ILE A 288 8.32 -7.39 23.05
CA ILE A 288 7.74 -7.32 21.70
C ILE A 288 7.57 -8.71 21.11
N MET A 289 6.56 -8.89 20.27
CA MET A 289 6.25 -10.17 19.64
C MET A 289 7.08 -10.39 18.38
N GLY A 290 7.58 -11.60 18.22
CA GLY A 290 8.31 -12.07 17.04
C GLY A 290 9.77 -12.47 17.33
N PRO A 291 10.65 -11.59 17.81
CA PRO A 291 12.08 -11.89 17.94
C PRO A 291 12.41 -13.09 18.86
N PHE A 292 11.60 -13.33 19.89
CA PHE A 292 11.85 -14.35 20.89
C PHE A 292 10.75 -15.39 20.92
N PRO A 293 10.99 -16.65 20.46
CA PRO A 293 9.92 -17.68 20.34
C PRO A 293 9.29 -18.04 21.69
N ASP A 294 10.06 -17.97 22.77
CA ASP A 294 9.64 -18.30 24.14
C ASP A 294 9.33 -17.06 25.00
N GLY A 295 8.91 -15.97 24.36
CA GLY A 295 8.52 -14.74 25.05
C GLY A 295 7.48 -14.98 26.15
N LEU A 296 7.72 -14.41 27.33
CA LEU A 296 6.84 -14.51 28.49
C LEU A 296 5.97 -13.23 28.59
N TYR A 297 4.68 -13.43 28.72
CA TYR A 297 3.68 -12.36 28.82
C TYR A 297 2.95 -12.50 30.15
N LYS A 298 3.24 -11.60 31.07
CA LYS A 298 2.54 -11.52 32.36
C LYS A 298 1.23 -10.79 32.20
N VAL A 299 0.30 -11.08 33.09
CA VAL A 299 -0.96 -10.35 33.20
C VAL A 299 -0.90 -9.47 34.43
N ASP A 300 -1.20 -8.21 34.24
CA ASP A 300 -1.37 -7.24 35.31
C ASP A 300 -2.80 -6.73 35.32
N ASN A 301 -3.17 -5.90 36.31
CA ASN A 301 -4.53 -5.46 36.48
C ASN A 301 -4.60 -4.03 37.00
N THR A 302 -5.71 -3.38 36.74
CA THR A 302 -6.10 -2.13 37.36
C THR A 302 -7.63 -2.12 37.56
N HIS A 303 -8.11 -1.23 38.38
CA HIS A 303 -9.55 -0.99 38.54
C HIS A 303 -9.89 0.39 37.98
N LEU A 304 -10.91 0.44 37.17
CA LEU A 304 -11.43 1.68 36.62
C LEU A 304 -12.63 2.10 37.50
N ASN A 305 -12.61 3.31 38.04
CA ASN A 305 -13.74 3.91 38.75
C ASN A 305 -14.61 4.68 37.75
N GLU A 306 -15.80 5.06 38.20
CA GLU A 306 -16.68 5.93 37.43
C GLU A 306 -15.96 7.22 37.00
N GLY A 307 -16.07 7.56 35.73
CA GLY A 307 -15.40 8.71 35.11
C GLY A 307 -13.95 8.49 34.71
N ASP A 308 -13.32 7.37 35.11
CA ASP A 308 -11.96 7.04 34.65
C ASP A 308 -11.94 6.82 33.14
N VAL A 309 -10.86 7.25 32.50
CA VAL A 309 -10.66 7.14 31.05
C VAL A 309 -9.34 6.45 30.77
N VAL A 310 -9.34 5.40 29.93
CA VAL A 310 -8.14 4.77 29.41
C VAL A 310 -7.95 5.21 27.95
N VAL A 311 -6.76 5.68 27.62
CA VAL A 311 -6.36 6.04 26.25
C VAL A 311 -5.24 5.13 25.82
N LEU A 312 -5.51 4.30 24.80
CA LEU A 312 -4.54 3.49 24.11
C LEU A 312 -4.15 4.24 22.84
N TYR A 313 -2.88 4.20 22.47
CA TYR A 313 -2.38 4.94 21.32
C TYR A 313 -1.11 4.26 20.73
N THR A 314 -0.89 4.41 19.43
CA THR A 314 0.34 4.01 18.75
C THR A 314 1.37 5.12 18.74
N ASP A 315 2.63 4.78 18.49
CA ASP A 315 3.76 5.72 18.51
C ASP A 315 3.58 6.90 17.56
N GLY A 316 2.97 6.71 16.38
CA GLY A 316 2.68 7.80 15.44
C GLY A 316 1.80 8.93 16.01
N VAL A 317 1.16 8.73 17.17
CA VAL A 317 0.46 9.79 17.90
C VAL A 317 1.46 10.70 18.62
N VAL A 318 2.37 10.14 19.39
CA VAL A 318 3.32 10.91 20.22
C VAL A 318 4.58 11.31 19.46
N GLU A 319 4.93 10.58 18.41
CA GLU A 319 6.06 10.87 17.53
C GLU A 319 5.69 11.84 16.39
N ALA A 320 4.41 12.22 16.27
CA ALA A 320 3.98 13.23 15.31
C ALA A 320 4.81 14.52 15.42
N VAL A 321 5.44 14.96 14.32
CA VAL A 321 6.37 16.10 14.33
C VAL A 321 5.69 17.38 13.86
N GLY A 322 5.76 18.42 14.68
CA GLY A 322 5.32 19.78 14.34
C GLY A 322 6.44 20.79 14.60
N GLY A 323 6.87 21.54 13.57
CA GLY A 323 7.94 22.53 13.72
C GLY A 323 9.30 21.95 14.17
N GLY A 324 9.55 20.67 13.89
CA GLY A 324 10.79 19.97 14.28
C GLY A 324 10.79 19.39 15.69
N VAL A 325 9.66 19.41 16.40
CA VAL A 325 9.50 18.86 17.75
C VAL A 325 8.42 17.77 17.71
N MET A 326 8.62 16.68 18.47
CA MET A 326 7.58 15.65 18.63
C MET A 326 6.42 16.16 19.48
N TYR A 327 5.23 15.64 19.22
CA TYR A 327 4.02 15.92 20.01
C TYR A 327 4.21 15.56 21.49
N GLY A 328 4.72 14.39 21.76
CA GLY A 328 5.14 13.91 23.05
C GLY A 328 4.03 13.46 23.99
N GLU A 329 4.39 12.62 24.96
CA GLU A 329 3.46 12.10 25.96
C GLU A 329 2.93 13.17 26.92
N ASP A 330 3.75 14.14 27.30
CA ASP A 330 3.34 15.21 28.22
C ASP A 330 2.15 16.03 27.66
N ARG A 331 2.21 16.33 26.36
CA ARG A 331 1.11 17.03 25.69
C ARG A 331 -0.15 16.15 25.60
N LEU A 332 0.03 14.86 25.28
CA LEU A 332 -1.08 13.90 25.24
C LEU A 332 -1.76 13.81 26.62
N GLN A 333 -0.98 13.66 27.68
CA GLN A 333 -1.48 13.62 29.08
C GLN A 333 -2.27 14.88 29.44
N SER A 334 -1.73 16.06 29.11
CA SER A 334 -2.43 17.33 29.36
C SER A 334 -3.78 17.38 28.65
N LYS A 335 -3.81 16.97 27.37
CA LYS A 335 -5.05 16.95 26.58
C LYS A 335 -6.07 15.95 27.07
N ILE A 336 -5.65 14.76 27.49
CA ILE A 336 -6.54 13.78 28.13
C ILE A 336 -7.19 14.39 29.36
N GLY A 337 -6.43 15.07 30.23
CA GLY A 337 -6.96 15.73 31.42
C GLY A 337 -8.01 16.81 31.10
N GLU A 338 -7.76 17.62 30.05
CA GLU A 338 -8.70 18.66 29.58
C GLU A 338 -10.02 18.06 29.05
N LEU A 339 -9.95 16.91 28.39
CA LEU A 339 -11.08 16.32 27.67
C LEU A 339 -11.83 15.23 28.45
N ALA A 340 -11.32 14.79 29.60
CA ALA A 340 -11.80 13.61 30.33
C ALA A 340 -13.30 13.63 30.70
N SER A 341 -13.92 14.82 30.79
CA SER A 341 -15.36 14.96 31.07
C SER A 341 -16.28 14.63 29.88
N LEU A 342 -15.71 14.60 28.66
CA LEU A 342 -16.47 14.36 27.43
C LEU A 342 -16.74 12.86 27.21
N SER A 343 -17.55 12.51 26.21
CA SER A 343 -17.75 11.12 25.74
C SER A 343 -16.49 10.51 25.19
N ALA A 344 -16.37 9.17 25.17
CA ALA A 344 -15.22 8.48 24.60
C ALA A 344 -14.99 8.89 23.14
N LYS A 345 -16.07 9.06 22.38
CA LYS A 345 -16.04 9.55 21.00
C LYS A 345 -15.40 10.94 20.90
N GLU A 346 -15.88 11.89 21.67
CA GLU A 346 -15.38 13.27 21.61
C GLU A 346 -13.92 13.37 22.08
N ILE A 347 -13.54 12.60 23.12
CA ILE A 347 -12.14 12.52 23.57
C ILE A 347 -11.26 12.03 22.41
N CYS A 348 -11.59 10.88 21.82
CA CYS A 348 -10.81 10.28 20.74
C CYS A 348 -10.67 11.22 19.54
N GLN A 349 -11.79 11.81 19.08
CA GLN A 349 -11.78 12.71 17.92
C GLN A 349 -10.96 13.97 18.18
N ARG A 350 -11.12 14.62 19.34
CA ARG A 350 -10.38 15.85 19.67
C ARG A 350 -8.89 15.60 19.90
N LEU A 351 -8.51 14.47 20.48
CA LEU A 351 -7.11 14.08 20.58
C LEU A 351 -6.50 13.92 19.20
N LEU A 352 -7.18 13.20 18.32
CA LEU A 352 -6.72 12.97 16.94
C LEU A 352 -6.61 14.27 16.15
N ASP A 353 -7.62 15.16 16.27
CA ASP A 353 -7.61 16.47 15.61
C ASP A 353 -6.43 17.33 16.09
N ASP A 354 -6.13 17.34 17.41
CA ASP A 354 -4.98 18.09 17.98
C ASP A 354 -3.64 17.56 17.42
N VAL A 355 -3.50 16.23 17.32
CA VAL A 355 -2.29 15.59 16.74
C VAL A 355 -2.15 15.92 15.26
N LEU A 356 -3.21 15.81 14.46
CA LEU A 356 -3.21 16.10 13.03
C LEU A 356 -2.92 17.58 12.75
N GLN A 357 -3.49 18.49 13.54
CA GLN A 357 -3.19 19.94 13.44
C GLN A 357 -1.72 20.23 13.78
N TYR A 358 -1.16 19.53 14.76
CA TYR A 358 0.24 19.69 15.16
C TYR A 358 1.20 19.25 14.06
N SER A 359 0.93 18.12 13.40
CA SER A 359 1.81 17.51 12.38
C SER A 359 1.53 17.96 10.94
N SER A 360 0.62 18.90 10.71
CA SER A 360 0.13 19.30 9.37
C SER A 360 1.19 19.83 8.39
N ALA A 361 2.44 20.01 8.83
CA ALA A 361 3.54 20.53 8.03
C ALA A 361 4.66 19.49 7.74
N SER A 362 4.49 18.23 8.14
CA SER A 362 5.51 17.19 7.92
C SER A 362 5.04 16.13 6.92
N ASP A 363 5.91 15.80 5.95
CA ASP A 363 5.68 14.73 4.95
C ASP A 363 6.08 13.32 5.46
N ASP A 364 6.72 13.21 6.64
CA ASP A 364 7.17 11.95 7.26
C ASP A 364 6.24 11.62 8.43
N GLY A 365 5.25 10.81 8.16
CA GLY A 365 4.27 10.36 9.13
C GLY A 365 4.38 8.86 9.46
N ASP A 366 3.72 8.48 10.55
CA ASP A 366 3.40 7.09 10.84
C ASP A 366 1.89 6.95 11.06
N ASP A 367 1.39 5.71 11.06
CA ASP A 367 -0.03 5.42 11.32
C ASP A 367 -0.43 5.99 12.69
N LYS A 368 -1.64 6.51 12.80
CA LYS A 368 -2.14 7.12 14.04
C LYS A 368 -3.40 6.42 14.50
N THR A 369 -3.27 5.65 15.57
CA THR A 369 -4.39 4.92 16.16
C THR A 369 -4.60 5.34 17.60
N ILE A 370 -5.85 5.68 17.94
CA ILE A 370 -6.29 6.01 19.28
C ILE A 370 -7.53 5.20 19.62
N VAL A 371 -7.53 4.56 20.80
CA VAL A 371 -8.71 3.90 21.35
C VAL A 371 -8.96 4.46 22.75
N VAL A 372 -10.17 4.93 22.99
CA VAL A 372 -10.61 5.48 24.28
C VAL A 372 -11.62 4.54 24.90
N ILE A 373 -11.40 4.19 26.17
CA ILE A 373 -12.34 3.44 27.01
C ILE A 373 -12.73 4.34 28.17
N LYS A 374 -14.00 4.66 28.31
CA LYS A 374 -14.52 5.47 29.41
C LYS A 374 -15.45 4.64 30.25
N ARG A 375 -15.23 4.61 31.58
CA ARG A 375 -16.17 4.01 32.49
C ARG A 375 -17.26 5.03 32.88
N LEU A 376 -18.51 4.67 32.62
CA LEU A 376 -19.68 5.43 32.94
C LEU A 376 -20.16 5.11 34.39
N GLY A 377 -20.83 6.03 35.00
CA GLY A 377 -21.56 5.77 36.25
C GLY A 377 -22.74 4.83 36.05
N GLU A 378 -23.21 4.23 37.15
CA GLU A 378 -24.50 3.54 37.14
C GLU A 378 -25.58 4.52 36.71
N ALA A 379 -26.36 4.17 35.68
CA ALA A 379 -27.53 4.94 35.34
C ALA A 379 -28.47 4.96 36.54
N THR A 380 -28.58 6.09 37.22
CA THR A 380 -29.63 6.31 38.21
C THR A 380 -30.97 6.22 37.52
N HIS A 381 -31.62 5.07 37.65
CA HIS A 381 -33.02 4.85 37.23
C HIS A 381 -34.00 5.67 38.02
#